data_9fe6032f25b1cbb2dd397c7d45885d5c
#
_entry.id   9fe6032f25b1cbb2dd397c7d45885d5c
#
_cell.length_a   1.000
_cell.length_b   1.000
_cell.length_c   1.000
_cell.angle_alpha   90.00
_cell.angle_beta   90.00
_cell.angle_gamma   90.00
#
_symmetry.space_group_name_H-M   'P 1'
#
loop_
_entity.id
_entity.type
_entity.pdbx_description
1 polymer ?
#
loop_
_entity_poly.entity_id
_entity_poly.type
_entity_poly.pdbx_seq_one_letter_code
_entity_poly.pdbx_strand_id
1 'polypeptide(L)'
;MESKRRVISLLVDNQSGVLARVSNLFCRRGFNIDSLTVSATNDPTVSRITVTFGGDEQALNQLLLQTERLECTRQVFELDQNNSLMRELLLLKIACDSSNRTELREIASIYKAKIIDLSPDSMVLELTGKPEKIDAFLTMFDGYEILELCRTGVTALERGGKHPHMQKPPQEIRAVQLPFQQKCVK
;
A
#
# COMPACT_ATOMS: atom_id res chain seq x y z
N MET A 1 -18.53 -12.91 13.35
CA MET A 1 -17.99 -11.57 13.69
C MET A 1 -17.37 -11.04 12.41
N GLU A 2 -17.86 -9.93 11.90
CA GLU A 2 -17.24 -9.31 10.72
C GLU A 2 -15.82 -8.85 11.07
N SER A 3 -14.86 -9.36 10.34
CA SER A 3 -13.46 -8.96 10.45
C SER A 3 -13.34 -7.50 9.97
N LYS A 4 -13.08 -6.59 10.89
CA LYS A 4 -12.92 -5.16 10.56
C LYS A 4 -11.62 -4.97 9.79
N ARG A 5 -11.69 -4.25 8.66
CA ARG A 5 -10.49 -3.87 7.90
C ARG A 5 -9.64 -2.91 8.73
N ARG A 6 -8.41 -3.27 8.99
CA ARG A 6 -7.44 -2.48 9.75
C ARG A 6 -6.33 -1.97 8.84
N VAL A 7 -5.79 -0.82 9.14
CA VAL A 7 -4.68 -0.21 8.41
C VAL A 7 -3.60 0.17 9.41
N ILE A 8 -2.41 -0.36 9.22
CA ILE A 8 -1.23 0.01 10.02
C ILE A 8 -0.15 0.60 9.14
N SER A 9 0.61 1.50 9.71
CA SER A 9 1.79 2.10 9.08
C SER A 9 3.03 1.78 9.91
N LEU A 10 4.08 1.36 9.23
CA LEU A 10 5.38 1.09 9.79
C LEU A 10 6.40 2.05 9.18
N LEU A 11 7.23 2.64 10.01
CA LEU A 11 8.48 3.27 9.57
C LEU A 11 9.61 2.30 9.90
N VAL A 12 10.33 1.89 8.88
CA VAL A 12 11.37 0.86 8.98
C VAL A 12 12.66 1.33 8.32
N ASP A 13 13.77 0.70 8.66
CA ASP A 13 15.03 0.96 7.98
C ASP A 13 14.91 0.57 6.50
N ASN A 14 15.41 1.45 5.61
CA ASN A 14 15.39 1.20 4.17
C ASN A 14 16.58 0.29 3.78
N GLN A 15 16.46 -1.01 4.10
CA GLN A 15 17.48 -2.01 3.85
C GLN A 15 16.88 -3.26 3.21
N SER A 16 17.72 -4.02 2.50
CA SER A 16 17.31 -5.29 1.92
C SER A 16 16.86 -6.28 3.00
N GLY A 17 15.80 -7.06 2.70
CA GLY A 17 15.27 -8.08 3.60
C GLY A 17 14.29 -7.57 4.67
N VAL A 18 14.13 -6.27 4.86
CA VAL A 18 13.18 -5.71 5.85
C VAL A 18 11.73 -6.09 5.52
N LEU A 19 11.32 -5.95 4.26
CA LEU A 19 9.98 -6.34 3.82
C LEU A 19 9.71 -7.84 4.08
N ALA A 20 10.69 -8.69 3.82
CA ALA A 20 10.56 -10.12 4.08
C ALA A 20 10.36 -10.43 5.58
N ARG A 21 11.07 -9.73 6.47
CA ARG A 21 10.90 -9.88 7.93
C ARG A 21 9.50 -9.48 8.37
N VAL A 22 9.00 -8.35 7.88
CA VAL A 22 7.64 -7.88 8.17
C VAL A 22 6.61 -8.87 7.64
N SER A 23 6.68 -9.28 6.37
CA SER A 23 5.75 -10.23 5.76
C SER A 23 5.73 -11.59 6.50
N ASN A 24 6.90 -12.10 6.88
CA ASN A 24 7.01 -13.34 7.65
C ASN A 24 6.33 -13.27 9.03
N LEU A 25 6.32 -12.09 9.66
CA LEU A 25 5.63 -11.89 10.93
C LEU A 25 4.12 -12.07 10.76
N PHE A 26 3.53 -11.48 9.71
CA PHE A 26 2.11 -11.65 9.38
C PHE A 26 1.78 -13.11 9.07
N CYS A 27 2.59 -13.76 8.23
CA CYS A 27 2.42 -15.17 7.87
C CYS A 27 2.42 -16.09 9.09
N ARG A 28 3.40 -15.94 9.99
CA ARG A 28 3.51 -16.79 11.20
C ARG A 28 2.33 -16.65 12.14
N ARG A 29 1.60 -15.56 12.05
CA ARG A 29 0.42 -15.27 12.88
C ARG A 29 -0.90 -15.58 12.18
N GLY A 30 -0.85 -16.06 10.96
CA GLY A 30 -2.04 -16.41 10.19
C GLY A 30 -2.85 -15.21 9.71
N PHE A 31 -2.24 -14.00 9.70
CA PHE A 31 -2.90 -12.82 9.14
C PHE A 31 -2.75 -12.77 7.64
N ASN A 32 -3.89 -12.68 6.95
CA ASN A 32 -3.89 -12.38 5.53
C ASN A 32 -3.64 -10.88 5.32
N ILE A 33 -2.72 -10.56 4.43
CA ILE A 33 -2.46 -9.17 4.00
C ILE A 33 -3.35 -8.89 2.80
N ASP A 34 -4.31 -7.97 2.94
CA ASP A 34 -5.21 -7.57 1.86
C ASP A 34 -4.50 -6.65 0.87
N SER A 35 -3.69 -5.73 1.37
CA SER A 35 -2.83 -4.89 0.54
C SER A 35 -1.57 -4.45 1.29
N LEU A 36 -0.51 -4.21 0.54
CA LEU A 36 0.78 -3.78 1.06
C LEU A 36 1.41 -2.78 0.11
N THR A 37 1.75 -1.60 0.63
CA THR A 37 2.50 -0.58 -0.11
C THR A 37 3.80 -0.27 0.62
N VAL A 38 4.88 -0.11 -0.12
CA VAL A 38 6.20 0.23 0.40
C VAL A 38 6.79 1.37 -0.42
N SER A 39 7.28 2.40 0.26
CA SER A 39 7.98 3.51 -0.38
C SER A 39 9.03 4.10 0.54
N ALA A 40 10.10 4.66 -0.02
CA ALA A 40 11.01 5.50 0.73
C ALA A 40 10.28 6.76 1.22
N THR A 41 10.71 7.30 2.37
CA THR A 41 10.22 8.57 2.89
C THR A 41 11.08 9.73 2.37
N ASN A 42 10.89 10.93 2.93
CA ASN A 42 11.80 12.06 2.72
C ASN A 42 13.21 11.81 3.29
N ASP A 43 13.36 10.88 4.24
CA ASP A 43 14.63 10.35 4.70
C ASP A 43 14.95 9.07 3.89
N PRO A 44 16.00 9.05 3.04
CA PRO A 44 16.33 7.90 2.22
C PRO A 44 16.72 6.65 3.01
N THR A 45 17.05 6.81 4.31
CA THR A 45 17.34 5.67 5.21
C THR A 45 16.11 5.02 5.80
N VAL A 46 14.91 5.62 5.56
CA VAL A 46 13.63 5.19 6.13
C VAL A 46 12.65 4.84 5.03
N SER A 47 12.03 3.69 5.11
CA SER A 47 10.88 3.31 4.29
C SER A 47 9.61 3.30 5.12
N ARG A 48 8.50 3.69 4.49
CA ARG A 48 7.15 3.50 5.02
C ARG A 48 6.52 2.28 4.39
N ILE A 49 6.01 1.39 5.23
CA ILE A 49 5.19 0.26 4.84
C ILE A 49 3.77 0.52 5.34
N THR A 50 2.78 0.49 4.47
CA THR A 50 1.36 0.54 4.85
C THR A 50 0.75 -0.81 4.55
N VAL A 51 0.14 -1.44 5.56
CA VAL A 51 -0.47 -2.77 5.45
C VAL A 51 -1.93 -2.68 5.81
N THR A 52 -2.78 -3.29 4.98
CA THR A 52 -4.19 -3.52 5.31
C THR A 52 -4.42 -5.00 5.54
N PHE A 53 -5.21 -5.32 6.55
CA PHE A 53 -5.57 -6.69 6.91
C PHE A 53 -6.91 -6.73 7.64
N GLY A 54 -7.54 -7.90 7.64
CA GLY A 54 -8.74 -8.17 8.43
C GLY A 54 -8.37 -8.66 9.83
N GLY A 55 -8.95 -8.07 10.88
CA GLY A 55 -8.70 -8.50 12.25
C GLY A 55 -9.53 -7.77 13.30
N ASP A 56 -9.60 -8.36 14.48
CA ASP A 56 -10.18 -7.76 15.67
C ASP A 56 -9.16 -6.87 16.41
N GLU A 57 -9.58 -6.27 17.51
CA GLU A 57 -8.74 -5.40 18.35
C GLU A 57 -7.56 -6.16 18.98
N GLN A 58 -7.79 -7.39 19.39
CA GLN A 58 -6.77 -8.21 20.03
C GLN A 58 -5.67 -8.60 19.03
N ALA A 59 -6.07 -8.98 17.83
CA ALA A 59 -5.17 -9.27 16.71
C ALA A 59 -4.31 -8.06 16.34
N LEU A 60 -4.93 -6.87 16.24
CA LEU A 60 -4.23 -5.62 15.97
C LEU A 60 -3.18 -5.33 17.05
N ASN A 61 -3.56 -5.36 18.33
CA ASN A 61 -2.64 -5.05 19.43
C ASN A 61 -1.46 -6.02 19.47
N GLN A 62 -1.70 -7.31 19.26
CA GLN A 62 -0.62 -8.30 19.17
C GLN A 62 0.33 -8.01 18.01
N LEU A 63 -0.22 -7.64 16.84
CA LEU A 63 0.58 -7.36 15.66
C LEU A 63 1.45 -6.11 15.86
N LEU A 64 0.88 -5.03 16.42
CA LEU A 64 1.62 -3.80 16.74
C LEU A 64 2.80 -4.09 17.68
N LEU A 65 2.54 -4.77 18.81
CA LEU A 65 3.58 -5.09 19.79
C LEU A 65 4.71 -5.95 19.21
N GLN A 66 4.39 -6.90 18.32
CA GLN A 66 5.40 -7.76 17.73
C GLN A 66 6.18 -7.09 16.62
N THR A 67 5.51 -6.25 15.84
CA THR A 67 6.17 -5.47 14.79
C THR A 67 7.13 -4.44 15.41
N GLU A 68 6.78 -3.85 16.54
CA GLU A 68 7.63 -2.92 17.27
C GLU A 68 8.94 -3.57 17.79
N ARG A 69 8.91 -4.88 18.05
CA ARG A 69 10.08 -5.66 18.50
C ARG A 69 11.08 -6.00 17.40
N LEU A 70 10.72 -5.81 16.13
CA LEU A 70 11.66 -6.02 15.04
C LEU A 70 12.74 -4.93 15.06
N GLU A 71 14.00 -5.33 15.04
CA GLU A 71 15.14 -4.39 15.07
C GLU A 71 15.09 -3.33 13.97
N CYS A 72 14.54 -3.69 12.82
CA CYS A 72 14.40 -2.81 11.67
C CYS A 72 13.20 -1.86 11.77
N THR A 73 12.34 -1.98 12.79
CA THR A 73 11.18 -1.12 12.97
C THR A 73 11.55 0.09 13.81
N ARG A 74 11.39 1.27 13.21
CA ARG A 74 11.55 2.56 13.94
C ARG A 74 10.27 2.94 14.64
N GLN A 75 9.13 2.72 13.99
CA GLN A 75 7.82 3.05 14.54
C GLN A 75 6.74 2.21 13.87
N VAL A 76 5.69 1.86 14.62
CA VAL A 76 4.47 1.24 14.10
C VAL A 76 3.25 1.86 14.78
N PHE A 77 2.19 2.10 14.01
CA PHE A 77 0.95 2.69 14.53
C PHE A 77 -0.24 2.31 13.64
N GLU A 78 -1.42 2.24 14.26
CA GLU A 78 -2.67 2.12 13.52
C GLU A 78 -3.04 3.48 12.90
N LEU A 79 -3.57 3.43 11.69
CA LEU A 79 -4.17 4.59 11.02
C LEU A 79 -5.69 4.54 11.18
N ASP A 80 -6.23 5.37 12.08
CA ASP A 80 -7.67 5.51 12.24
C ASP A 80 -8.29 6.03 10.94
N GLN A 81 -9.29 5.31 10.43
CA GLN A 81 -9.98 5.64 9.18
C GLN A 81 -10.63 7.03 9.20
N ASN A 82 -11.10 7.48 10.38
CA ASN A 82 -11.76 8.78 10.53
C ASN A 82 -10.75 9.94 10.57
N ASN A 83 -9.54 9.68 11.06
CA ASN A 83 -8.49 10.70 11.23
C ASN A 83 -7.33 10.56 10.23
N SER A 84 -7.50 9.75 9.18
CA SER A 84 -6.46 9.53 8.17
C SER A 84 -6.95 9.86 6.77
N LEU A 85 -6.01 10.16 5.90
CA LEU A 85 -6.21 10.28 4.47
C LEU A 85 -5.75 8.97 3.84
N MET A 86 -6.67 8.24 3.22
CA MET A 86 -6.39 6.98 2.54
C MET A 86 -6.67 7.12 1.06
N ARG A 87 -5.78 6.64 0.22
CA ARG A 87 -5.91 6.65 -1.24
C ARG A 87 -5.36 5.36 -1.84
N GLU A 88 -6.02 4.94 -2.91
CA GLU A 88 -5.55 3.90 -3.82
C GLU A 88 -5.60 4.43 -5.25
N LEU A 89 -4.75 3.91 -6.11
CA LEU A 89 -4.80 4.06 -7.55
C LEU A 89 -5.28 2.73 -8.15
N LEU A 90 -6.27 2.82 -9.03
CA LEU A 90 -6.77 1.74 -9.87
C LEU A 90 -6.43 2.02 -11.32
N LEU A 91 -5.88 1.02 -12.02
CA LEU A 91 -5.84 0.95 -13.47
C LEU A 91 -6.73 -0.21 -13.90
N LEU A 92 -7.70 0.06 -14.76
CA LEU A 92 -8.71 -0.89 -15.20
C LEU A 92 -8.77 -0.90 -16.73
N LYS A 93 -8.42 -2.03 -17.34
CA LYS A 93 -8.53 -2.26 -18.78
C LYS A 93 -9.75 -3.10 -19.09
N ILE A 94 -10.63 -2.59 -19.93
CA ILE A 94 -11.94 -3.16 -20.26
C ILE A 94 -12.04 -3.35 -21.77
N ALA A 95 -12.65 -4.45 -22.19
CA ALA A 95 -13.05 -4.65 -23.58
C ALA A 95 -14.07 -3.58 -23.99
N CYS A 96 -13.78 -2.87 -25.07
CA CYS A 96 -14.55 -1.73 -25.52
C CYS A 96 -14.70 -1.74 -27.02
N ASP A 97 -15.93 -1.76 -27.49
CA ASP A 97 -16.25 -1.61 -28.91
C ASP A 97 -17.16 -0.39 -29.16
N SER A 98 -17.68 -0.26 -30.39
CA SER A 98 -18.55 0.86 -30.73
C SER A 98 -19.90 0.83 -30.01
N SER A 99 -20.34 -0.32 -29.49
CA SER A 99 -21.67 -0.48 -28.87
C SER A 99 -21.67 -0.04 -27.42
N ASN A 100 -20.60 -0.32 -26.65
CA ASN A 100 -20.51 -0.05 -25.21
C ASN A 100 -19.65 1.18 -24.84
N ARG A 101 -18.92 1.75 -25.81
CA ARG A 101 -17.98 2.86 -25.58
C ARG A 101 -18.60 4.09 -24.94
N THR A 102 -19.81 4.45 -25.33
CA THR A 102 -20.50 5.62 -24.78
C THR A 102 -20.86 5.40 -23.32
N GLU A 103 -21.38 4.24 -22.97
CA GLU A 103 -21.75 3.86 -21.63
C GLU A 103 -20.52 3.82 -20.69
N LEU A 104 -19.42 3.20 -21.13
CA LEU A 104 -18.16 3.18 -20.37
C LEU A 104 -17.62 4.58 -20.08
N ARG A 105 -17.74 5.50 -21.05
CA ARG A 105 -17.36 6.92 -20.85
C ARG A 105 -18.27 7.63 -19.84
N GLU A 106 -19.57 7.33 -19.83
CA GLU A 106 -20.50 7.90 -18.85
C GLU A 106 -20.17 7.43 -17.43
N ILE A 107 -19.95 6.14 -17.25
CA ILE A 107 -19.51 5.57 -15.95
C ILE A 107 -18.21 6.24 -15.49
N ALA A 108 -17.21 6.35 -16.36
CA ALA A 108 -15.93 7.00 -16.06
C ALA A 108 -16.14 8.47 -15.64
N SER A 109 -17.01 9.20 -16.34
CA SER A 109 -17.32 10.60 -16.05
C SER A 109 -17.98 10.78 -14.67
N ILE A 110 -18.96 9.93 -14.32
CA ILE A 110 -19.66 9.96 -13.02
C ILE A 110 -18.67 9.80 -11.86
N TYR A 111 -17.75 8.84 -11.96
CA TYR A 111 -16.75 8.58 -10.92
C TYR A 111 -15.53 9.51 -11.01
N LYS A 112 -15.46 10.36 -12.05
CA LYS A 112 -14.30 11.21 -12.37
C LYS A 112 -13.04 10.37 -12.59
N ALA A 113 -13.20 9.21 -13.23
CA ALA A 113 -12.09 8.42 -13.72
C ALA A 113 -11.54 9.02 -15.01
N LYS A 114 -10.25 8.89 -15.22
CA LYS A 114 -9.57 9.36 -16.43
C LYS A 114 -9.48 8.20 -17.42
N ILE A 115 -9.77 8.48 -18.69
CA ILE A 115 -9.44 7.57 -19.78
C ILE A 115 -7.99 7.89 -20.15
N ILE A 116 -7.08 6.95 -19.89
CA ILE A 116 -5.64 7.15 -20.15
C ILE A 116 -5.16 6.45 -21.41
N ASP A 117 -5.92 5.47 -21.90
CA ASP A 117 -5.69 4.81 -23.16
C ASP A 117 -7.01 4.40 -23.81
N LEU A 118 -7.10 4.49 -25.13
CA LEU A 118 -8.28 4.12 -25.93
C LEU A 118 -7.84 3.50 -27.24
N SER A 119 -8.23 2.23 -27.42
CA SER A 119 -8.03 1.46 -28.63
C SER A 119 -9.38 1.11 -29.28
N PRO A 120 -9.41 0.58 -30.51
CA PRO A 120 -10.66 0.15 -31.16
C PRO A 120 -11.44 -0.89 -30.35
N ASP A 121 -10.74 -1.74 -29.60
CA ASP A 121 -11.23 -2.92 -28.89
C ASP A 121 -11.06 -2.85 -27.36
N SER A 122 -10.44 -1.80 -26.82
CA SER A 122 -10.21 -1.68 -25.37
C SER A 122 -10.13 -0.23 -24.89
N MET A 123 -10.41 -0.03 -23.60
CA MET A 123 -10.28 1.25 -22.88
C MET A 123 -9.57 1.02 -21.56
N VAL A 124 -8.60 1.90 -21.22
CA VAL A 124 -7.95 1.89 -19.91
C VAL A 124 -8.40 3.10 -19.09
N LEU A 125 -8.93 2.80 -17.92
CA LEU A 125 -9.43 3.78 -16.94
C LEU A 125 -8.47 3.89 -15.76
N GLU A 126 -8.15 5.13 -15.38
CA GLU A 126 -7.42 5.45 -14.14
C GLU A 126 -8.39 6.07 -13.13
N LEU A 127 -8.43 5.54 -11.93
CA LEU A 127 -9.19 6.12 -10.82
C LEU A 127 -8.35 6.18 -9.55
N THR A 128 -8.30 7.36 -8.94
CA THR A 128 -7.73 7.54 -7.60
C THR A 128 -8.84 7.89 -6.62
N GLY A 129 -8.87 7.18 -5.49
CA GLY A 129 -9.92 7.39 -4.50
C GLY A 129 -9.66 6.70 -3.18
N LYS A 130 -10.67 6.80 -2.28
CA LYS A 130 -10.73 5.92 -1.11
C LYS A 130 -11.01 4.49 -1.57
N PRO A 131 -10.62 3.46 -0.77
CA PRO A 131 -10.91 2.06 -1.09
C PRO A 131 -12.38 1.82 -1.45
N GLU A 132 -13.31 2.37 -0.67
CA GLU A 132 -14.76 2.18 -0.86
C GLU A 132 -15.24 2.78 -2.20
N LYS A 133 -14.61 3.89 -2.64
CA LYS A 133 -14.92 4.48 -3.95
C LYS A 133 -14.41 3.60 -5.08
N ILE A 134 -13.23 3.01 -4.92
CA ILE A 134 -12.65 2.08 -5.91
C ILE A 134 -13.52 0.82 -6.02
N ASP A 135 -13.94 0.26 -4.87
CA ASP A 135 -14.80 -0.92 -4.83
C ASP A 135 -16.16 -0.64 -5.48
N ALA A 136 -16.81 0.49 -5.14
CA ALA A 136 -18.05 0.92 -5.77
C ALA A 136 -17.91 1.19 -7.28
N PHE A 137 -16.77 1.68 -7.72
CA PHE A 137 -16.50 1.86 -9.15
C PHE A 137 -16.41 0.52 -9.87
N LEU A 138 -15.75 -0.47 -9.28
CA LEU A 138 -15.60 -1.79 -9.88
C LEU A 138 -16.93 -2.52 -10.04
N THR A 139 -17.88 -2.36 -9.11
CA THR A 139 -19.22 -2.98 -9.24
C THR A 139 -20.01 -2.46 -10.44
N MET A 140 -19.67 -1.27 -10.96
CA MET A 140 -20.32 -0.75 -12.19
C MET A 140 -19.94 -1.51 -13.45
N PHE A 141 -18.90 -2.33 -13.38
CA PHE A 141 -18.42 -3.14 -14.50
C PHE A 141 -18.79 -4.61 -14.38
N ASP A 142 -19.69 -4.95 -13.44
CA ASP A 142 -20.29 -6.27 -13.39
C ASP A 142 -21.05 -6.50 -14.69
N GLY A 143 -20.64 -7.53 -15.45
CA GLY A 143 -21.18 -7.83 -16.77
C GLY A 143 -20.37 -7.32 -17.97
N TYR A 144 -19.33 -6.53 -17.73
CA TYR A 144 -18.34 -6.19 -18.76
C TYR A 144 -17.12 -7.11 -18.69
N GLU A 145 -16.48 -7.31 -19.82
CA GLU A 145 -15.23 -8.09 -19.90
C GLU A 145 -14.05 -7.24 -19.42
N ILE A 146 -13.55 -7.54 -18.20
CA ILE A 146 -12.34 -6.94 -17.65
C ILE A 146 -11.15 -7.71 -18.20
N LEU A 147 -10.32 -7.03 -19.01
CA LEU A 147 -9.11 -7.62 -19.60
C LEU A 147 -7.96 -7.64 -18.61
N GLU A 148 -7.81 -6.56 -17.81
CA GLU A 148 -6.73 -6.43 -16.84
C GLU A 148 -7.13 -5.47 -15.73
N LEU A 149 -6.70 -5.74 -14.50
CA LEU A 149 -6.92 -4.90 -13.34
C LEU A 149 -5.65 -4.82 -12.49
N CYS A 150 -5.25 -3.59 -12.14
CA CYS A 150 -4.14 -3.34 -11.24
C CYS A 150 -4.54 -2.32 -10.16
N ARG A 151 -4.26 -2.65 -8.89
CA ARG A 151 -4.46 -1.75 -7.73
C ARG A 151 -3.14 -1.60 -6.98
N THR A 152 -2.85 -0.40 -6.53
CA THR A 152 -1.64 -0.14 -5.71
C THR A 152 -1.78 -0.67 -4.29
N GLY A 153 -3.00 -0.81 -3.79
CA GLY A 153 -3.27 -0.91 -2.36
C GLY A 153 -3.27 0.47 -1.69
N VAL A 154 -3.52 0.47 -0.37
CA VAL A 154 -3.74 1.70 0.40
C VAL A 154 -2.42 2.42 0.67
N THR A 155 -2.35 3.68 0.26
CA THR A 155 -1.38 4.66 0.77
C THR A 155 -2.11 5.59 1.73
N ALA A 156 -1.55 5.82 2.93
CA ALA A 156 -2.25 6.55 3.98
C ALA A 156 -1.34 7.45 4.81
N LEU A 157 -1.91 8.58 5.26
CA LEU A 157 -1.29 9.55 6.19
C LEU A 157 -2.32 10.00 7.22
N GLU A 158 -1.89 10.29 8.43
CA GLU A 158 -2.71 10.97 9.42
C GLU A 158 -3.04 12.40 9.00
N ARG A 159 -4.19 12.89 9.45
CA ARG A 159 -4.62 14.29 9.24
C ARG A 159 -3.96 15.22 10.26
N GLY A 160 -3.75 16.46 9.87
CA GLY A 160 -3.26 17.53 10.73
C GLY A 160 -1.75 17.51 10.92
N GLY A 161 -1.28 18.30 11.90
CA GLY A 161 0.16 18.51 12.16
C GLY A 161 0.79 17.48 13.11
N LYS A 162 0.09 16.43 13.48
CA LYS A 162 0.69 15.35 14.27
C LYS A 162 1.56 14.52 13.34
N HIS A 163 2.87 14.72 13.47
CA HIS A 163 3.81 13.79 12.84
C HIS A 163 3.98 12.59 13.77
N PRO A 164 3.99 11.35 13.24
CA PRO A 164 4.49 10.24 14.02
C PRO A 164 5.91 10.63 14.46
N HIS A 165 6.08 10.83 15.76
CA HIS A 165 7.35 11.27 16.29
C HIS A 165 8.43 10.27 15.92
N MET A 166 9.44 10.68 15.17
CA MET A 166 10.70 9.95 15.07
C MET A 166 11.40 10.01 16.45
N GLN A 167 10.93 9.23 17.42
CA GLN A 167 11.44 9.26 18.80
C GLN A 167 12.60 8.30 19.02
N LYS A 168 13.03 7.52 18.05
CA LYS A 168 14.34 6.87 18.15
C LYS A 168 15.35 7.69 17.35
N PRO A 169 16.38 8.24 18.03
CA PRO A 169 17.53 8.76 17.29
C PRO A 169 18.06 7.63 16.40
N PRO A 170 18.60 7.95 15.22
CA PRO A 170 19.22 6.94 14.38
C PRO A 170 20.21 6.17 15.26
N GLN A 171 20.02 4.85 15.37
CA GLN A 171 21.06 4.02 15.96
C GLN A 171 22.30 4.29 15.12
N GLU A 172 23.37 4.75 15.75
CA GLU A 172 24.65 4.92 15.08
C GLU A 172 24.90 3.64 14.27
N ILE A 173 24.90 3.79 12.96
CA ILE A 173 25.28 2.72 12.07
C ILE A 173 26.70 2.40 12.45
N ARG A 174 26.93 1.35 13.24
CA ARG A 174 28.23 0.75 13.36
C ARG A 174 28.66 0.42 11.94
N ALA A 175 29.55 1.24 11.41
CA ALA A 175 30.17 1.02 10.12
C ALA A 175 30.74 -0.40 10.14
N VAL A 176 30.05 -1.33 9.50
CA VAL A 176 30.61 -2.63 9.17
C VAL A 176 31.71 -2.31 8.18
N GLN A 177 32.92 -2.25 8.68
CA GLN A 177 34.12 -2.24 7.86
C GLN A 177 34.05 -3.49 6.99
N LEU A 178 33.72 -3.32 5.73
CA LEU A 178 33.84 -4.37 4.73
C LEU A 178 35.35 -4.62 4.52
N PRO A 179 35.86 -5.80 4.85
CA PRO A 179 37.24 -6.16 4.54
C PRO A 179 37.28 -6.70 3.10
N PHE A 180 37.24 -5.81 2.11
CA PHE A 180 37.62 -6.21 0.74
C PHE A 180 38.23 -5.01 -0.01
N GLN A 181 39.45 -4.65 0.37
CA GLN A 181 40.42 -4.15 -0.57
C GLN A 181 41.52 -5.20 -0.69
N GLN A 182 41.43 -6.12 -1.64
CA GLN A 182 42.55 -6.83 -2.19
C GLN A 182 42.77 -6.38 -3.63
N LYS A 183 43.70 -5.47 -3.76
CA LYS A 183 44.79 -5.38 -4.73
C LYS A 183 44.68 -6.38 -5.91
N CYS A 184 44.28 -5.90 -7.07
CA CYS A 184 44.84 -6.37 -8.32
C CYS A 184 46.00 -5.47 -8.69
N VAL A 185 47.24 -5.97 -8.48
CA VAL A 185 48.46 -5.47 -9.08
C VAL A 185 49.06 -6.63 -9.85
N LYS A 186 49.31 -6.35 -11.13
CA LYS A 186 50.02 -7.04 -12.21
C LYS A 186 49.25 -8.03 -13.05
#